data_02bfeadff1f7b368ce9aab6f9ac54b08
#
_entry.id   02bfeadff1f7b368ce9aab6f9ac54b08
#
_cell.length_a   1.000
_cell.length_b   1.000
_cell.length_c   1.000
_cell.angle_alpha   90.00
_cell.angle_beta   90.00
_cell.angle_gamma   90.00
#
_symmetry.space_group_name_H-M   'P 1'
#
loop_
_entity.id
_entity.type
_entity.pdbx_description
1 polymer ?
#
loop_
_entity_poly.entity_id
_entity_poly.type
_entity_poly.pdbx_seq_one_letter_code
_entity_poly.pdbx_strand_id
1 'polypeptide(L)'
;MPDSNQLYALVEIPKGSRNKYEYDPDLGHLVLDRTLWTSVVYPADYGFIVDTIGRDGDPVDCLVLVAEPTFPGCVIPVEPIGVFEMTDEKGEDDKVLCVPLTGDPEWGEAHDIADVRPALLDEIGHFFDIYKDLEHGADTVVGGWHDRAYADEVIAEGRAAFTAASG
;
A
#
# COMPACT_ATOMS: atom_id res chain seq x y z
N MET A 1 0.80 -10.08 23.14
CA MET A 1 1.42 -10.67 21.94
C MET A 1 0.54 -10.40 20.72
N PRO A 2 1.08 -9.87 19.66
CA PRO A 2 0.29 -9.76 18.43
C PRO A 2 -0.09 -11.17 17.96
N ASP A 3 -1.31 -11.30 17.45
CA ASP A 3 -1.75 -12.54 16.81
C ASP A 3 -0.83 -12.81 15.59
N SER A 4 -0.26 -14.00 15.50
CA SER A 4 0.67 -14.37 14.42
C SER A 4 -0.01 -14.35 13.04
N ASN A 5 -1.33 -14.39 12.99
CA ASN A 5 -2.09 -14.33 11.75
C ASN A 5 -2.56 -12.90 11.41
N GLN A 6 -2.45 -11.97 12.36
CA GLN A 6 -2.87 -10.60 12.17
C GLN A 6 -1.91 -9.87 11.23
N LEU A 7 -2.48 -9.14 10.27
CA LEU A 7 -1.72 -8.26 9.39
C LEU A 7 -1.63 -6.86 9.99
N TYR A 8 -0.46 -6.25 9.84
CA TYR A 8 -0.21 -4.88 10.24
C TYR A 8 0.38 -4.10 9.06
N ALA A 9 -0.14 -2.92 8.81
CA ALA A 9 0.44 -1.97 7.86
C ALA A 9 1.22 -0.90 8.60
N LEU A 10 2.44 -0.61 8.17
CA LEU A 10 3.18 0.57 8.61
C LEU A 10 2.92 1.68 7.60
N VAL A 11 2.34 2.77 8.07
CA VAL A 11 2.05 3.93 7.21
C VAL A 11 3.31 4.74 7.01
N GLU A 12 3.68 4.95 5.74
CA GLU A 12 4.77 5.86 5.37
C GLU A 12 4.20 7.22 4.96
N ILE A 13 3.10 7.23 4.21
CA ILE A 13 2.53 8.44 3.61
C ILE A 13 1.04 8.49 3.94
N PRO A 14 0.57 9.52 4.65
CA PRO A 14 -0.86 9.63 4.96
C PRO A 14 -1.66 10.14 3.76
N LYS A 15 -2.93 9.76 3.72
CA LYS A 15 -3.92 10.27 2.75
C LYS A 15 -3.87 11.81 2.71
N GLY A 16 -3.86 12.35 1.50
CA GLY A 16 -3.82 13.81 1.28
C GLY A 16 -2.42 14.40 1.24
N SER A 17 -1.37 13.61 1.47
CA SER A 17 0.00 14.09 1.39
C SER A 17 0.47 14.22 -0.06
N ARG A 18 1.22 15.28 -0.33
CA ARG A 18 2.00 15.45 -1.55
C ARG A 18 3.48 15.10 -1.32
N ASN A 19 3.90 15.00 -0.06
CA ASN A 19 5.23 14.51 0.29
C ASN A 19 5.25 12.99 0.24
N LYS A 20 6.32 12.46 -0.36
CA LYS A 20 6.59 11.03 -0.35
C LYS A 20 7.64 10.73 0.72
N TYR A 21 7.26 9.93 1.70
CA TYR A 21 8.14 9.43 2.75
C TYR A 21 8.45 7.96 2.51
N GLU A 22 9.61 7.53 2.98
CA GLU A 22 10.06 6.16 2.81
C GLU A 22 10.77 5.70 4.09
N TYR A 23 10.43 4.50 4.56
CA TYR A 23 11.10 3.94 5.73
C TYR A 23 12.49 3.46 5.33
N ASP A 24 13.49 3.96 6.03
CA ASP A 24 14.89 3.58 5.86
C ASP A 24 15.27 2.62 6.99
N PRO A 25 15.48 1.31 6.71
CA PRO A 25 15.80 0.33 7.74
C PRO A 25 17.18 0.55 8.37
N ASP A 26 18.11 1.17 7.65
CA ASP A 26 19.46 1.45 8.19
C ASP A 26 19.43 2.60 9.21
N LEU A 27 18.58 3.59 8.95
CA LEU A 27 18.37 4.70 9.89
C LEU A 27 17.31 4.37 10.96
N GLY A 28 16.40 3.42 10.68
CA GLY A 28 15.30 3.11 11.56
C GLY A 28 14.24 4.22 11.63
N HIS A 29 14.15 5.05 10.60
CA HIS A 29 13.27 6.22 10.56
C HIS A 29 12.61 6.39 9.20
N LEU A 30 11.52 7.14 9.19
CA LEU A 30 10.91 7.63 7.96
C LEU A 30 11.69 8.84 7.46
N VAL A 31 12.00 8.83 6.18
CA VAL A 31 12.81 9.86 5.51
C VAL A 31 11.95 10.50 4.42
N LEU A 32 12.02 11.82 4.30
CA LEU A 32 11.41 12.52 3.17
C LEU A 32 12.21 12.18 1.91
N ASP A 33 11.60 11.39 1.01
CA ASP A 33 12.19 11.08 -0.29
C ASP A 33 12.08 12.29 -1.23
N ARG A 34 10.86 12.76 -1.44
CA ARG A 34 10.60 13.96 -2.25
C ARG A 34 9.18 14.45 -2.10
N THR A 35 8.94 15.67 -2.52
CA THR A 35 7.58 16.18 -2.80
C THR A 35 7.23 15.82 -4.24
N LEU A 36 6.02 15.33 -4.50
CA LEU A 36 5.57 15.01 -5.85
C LEU A 36 5.63 16.26 -6.73
N TRP A 37 6.06 16.10 -7.97
CA TRP A 37 6.11 17.20 -8.94
C TRP A 37 4.74 17.50 -9.54
N THR A 38 3.86 16.50 -9.58
CA THR A 38 2.46 16.67 -9.98
C THR A 38 1.65 17.29 -8.85
N SER A 39 0.46 17.82 -9.15
CA SER A 39 -0.43 18.44 -8.16
C SER A 39 -1.31 17.43 -7.41
N VAL A 40 -1.19 16.15 -7.70
CA VAL A 40 -1.98 15.10 -7.05
C VAL A 40 -1.49 14.83 -5.63
N VAL A 41 -2.38 14.27 -4.80
CA VAL A 41 -2.08 13.83 -3.45
C VAL A 41 -2.41 12.35 -3.30
N TYR A 42 -1.80 11.67 -2.33
CA TYR A 42 -2.09 10.27 -2.06
C TYR A 42 -3.57 10.09 -1.71
N PRO A 43 -4.28 9.16 -2.39
CA PRO A 43 -5.74 9.01 -2.22
C PRO A 43 -6.14 8.17 -1.00
N ALA A 44 -5.18 7.52 -0.34
CA ALA A 44 -5.35 6.69 0.83
C ALA A 44 -4.05 6.72 1.65
N ASP A 45 -4.06 6.20 2.87
CA ASP A 45 -2.83 5.94 3.58
C ASP A 45 -2.02 4.90 2.80
N TYR A 46 -0.72 5.07 2.72
CA TYR A 46 0.18 4.25 1.92
C TYR A 46 1.37 3.81 2.75
N GLY A 47 1.78 2.58 2.60
CA GLY A 47 2.93 2.04 3.28
C GLY A 47 3.19 0.61 2.88
N PHE A 48 3.51 -0.26 3.83
CA PHE A 48 3.81 -1.65 3.54
C PHE A 48 3.27 -2.58 4.65
N ILE A 49 3.08 -3.84 4.29
CA ILE A 49 2.70 -4.89 5.24
C ILE A 49 3.95 -5.35 5.99
N VAL A 50 3.91 -5.26 7.30
CA VAL A 50 5.01 -5.67 8.19
C VAL A 50 5.29 -7.18 8.05
N ASP A 51 6.55 -7.56 8.13
CA ASP A 51 7.01 -8.95 8.03
C ASP A 51 6.63 -9.63 6.70
N THR A 52 6.81 -8.91 5.60
CA THR A 52 6.64 -9.42 4.24
C THR A 52 7.82 -8.99 3.36
N ILE A 53 8.09 -9.78 2.31
CA ILE A 53 9.00 -9.42 1.22
C ILE A 53 8.28 -9.69 -0.09
N GLY A 54 8.13 -8.66 -0.91
CA GLY A 54 7.56 -8.77 -2.25
C GLY A 54 8.57 -9.29 -3.27
N ARG A 55 8.11 -9.46 -4.50
CA ARG A 55 8.93 -9.98 -5.60
C ARG A 55 10.09 -9.06 -6.00
N ASP A 56 9.99 -7.78 -5.70
CA ASP A 56 11.05 -6.79 -5.92
C ASP A 56 12.11 -6.77 -4.79
N GLY A 57 11.94 -7.59 -3.75
CA GLY A 57 12.84 -7.65 -2.60
C GLY A 57 12.52 -6.67 -1.47
N ASP A 58 11.61 -5.74 -1.69
CA ASP A 58 11.12 -4.81 -0.67
C ASP A 58 9.87 -5.37 0.03
N PRO A 59 9.47 -4.85 1.19
CA PRO A 59 8.20 -5.23 1.80
C PRO A 59 7.02 -5.03 0.84
N VAL A 60 5.97 -5.83 0.99
CA VAL A 60 4.77 -5.73 0.16
C VAL A 60 4.08 -4.38 0.40
N ASP A 61 3.99 -3.56 -0.64
CA ASP A 61 3.32 -2.26 -0.58
C ASP A 61 1.82 -2.39 -0.37
N CYS A 62 1.24 -1.48 0.38
CA CYS A 62 -0.20 -1.46 0.60
C CYS A 62 -0.77 -0.04 0.63
N LEU A 63 -2.05 0.02 0.31
CA LEU A 63 -2.92 1.17 0.54
C LEU A 63 -3.88 0.80 1.66
N VAL A 64 -4.14 1.71 2.57
CA VAL A 64 -5.15 1.52 3.62
C VAL A 64 -6.22 2.58 3.45
N LEU A 65 -7.45 2.13 3.16
CA LEU A 65 -8.60 3.02 3.07
C LEU A 65 -8.98 3.45 4.48
N VAL A 66 -8.97 4.75 4.74
CA VAL A 66 -9.25 5.32 6.06
C VAL A 66 -10.26 6.45 5.94
N ALA A 67 -11.14 6.59 6.94
CA ALA A 67 -12.06 7.73 7.03
C ALA A 67 -11.28 9.02 7.27
N GLU A 68 -10.26 8.96 8.14
CA GLU A 68 -9.37 10.07 8.45
C GLU A 68 -7.92 9.64 8.24
N PRO A 69 -7.06 10.49 7.66
CA PRO A 69 -5.66 10.14 7.51
C PRO A 69 -4.98 9.91 8.86
N THR A 70 -4.10 8.91 8.91
CA THR A 70 -3.26 8.69 10.08
C THR A 70 -1.97 9.53 9.97
N PHE A 71 -0.83 9.03 10.39
CA PHE A 71 0.41 9.79 10.39
C PHE A 71 1.58 8.87 9.99
N PRO A 72 2.69 9.42 9.49
CA PRO A 72 3.88 8.62 9.17
C PRO A 72 4.41 7.88 10.39
N GLY A 73 4.50 6.54 10.28
CA GLY A 73 4.92 5.67 11.37
C GLY A 73 3.78 5.00 12.12
N CYS A 74 2.52 5.35 11.83
CA CYS A 74 1.37 4.67 12.42
C CYS A 74 1.31 3.22 11.95
N VAL A 75 1.09 2.30 12.89
CA VAL A 75 0.84 0.89 12.59
C VAL A 75 -0.65 0.62 12.72
N ILE A 76 -1.24 0.12 11.64
CA ILE A 76 -2.69 -0.15 11.58
C ILE A 76 -2.90 -1.66 11.45
N PRO A 77 -3.69 -2.29 12.33
CA PRO A 77 -4.17 -3.65 12.07
C PRO A 77 -5.10 -3.62 10.87
N VAL A 78 -4.85 -4.46 9.86
CA VAL A 78 -5.56 -4.38 8.59
C VAL A 78 -6.08 -5.72 8.11
N GLU A 79 -7.07 -5.65 7.22
CA GLU A 79 -7.61 -6.76 6.46
C GLU A 79 -7.41 -6.43 4.96
N PRO A 80 -6.84 -7.36 4.17
CA PRO A 80 -6.69 -7.14 2.73
C PRO A 80 -8.03 -7.36 2.03
N ILE A 81 -8.34 -6.55 1.02
CA ILE A 81 -9.59 -6.66 0.25
C ILE A 81 -9.38 -6.69 -1.26
N GLY A 82 -8.19 -6.42 -1.74
CA GLY A 82 -7.88 -6.46 -3.16
C GLY A 82 -6.44 -6.11 -3.46
N VAL A 83 -6.09 -6.09 -4.75
CA VAL A 83 -4.76 -5.73 -5.23
C VAL A 83 -4.88 -4.84 -6.47
N PHE A 84 -4.13 -3.77 -6.49
CA PHE A 84 -3.90 -2.95 -7.68
C PHE A 84 -2.63 -3.41 -8.38
N GLU A 85 -2.78 -3.86 -9.63
CA GLU A 85 -1.66 -4.34 -10.44
C GLU A 85 -0.99 -3.18 -11.15
N MET A 86 0.32 -3.03 -10.98
CA MET A 86 1.10 -2.06 -11.72
C MET A 86 2.56 -2.53 -11.86
N THR A 87 3.24 -1.94 -12.84
CA THR A 87 4.68 -2.08 -13.03
C THR A 87 5.30 -0.69 -13.17
N ASP A 88 6.53 -0.55 -12.71
CA ASP A 88 7.32 0.67 -12.88
C ASP A 88 8.66 0.33 -13.57
N GLU A 89 9.58 1.30 -13.59
CA GLU A 89 10.91 1.13 -14.17
C GLU A 89 11.74 0.01 -13.53
N LYS A 90 11.35 -0.44 -12.32
CA LYS A 90 12.02 -1.52 -11.58
C LYS A 90 11.35 -2.89 -11.74
N GLY A 91 10.15 -2.94 -12.35
CA GLY A 91 9.37 -4.17 -12.55
C GLY A 91 8.02 -4.17 -11.85
N GLU A 92 7.57 -5.36 -11.42
CA GLU A 92 6.29 -5.53 -10.72
C GLU A 92 6.26 -4.72 -9.42
N ASP A 93 5.19 -3.96 -9.22
CA ASP A 93 5.00 -3.08 -8.06
C ASP A 93 3.53 -3.05 -7.65
N ASP A 94 2.96 -4.23 -7.43
CA ASP A 94 1.57 -4.40 -7.04
C ASP A 94 1.32 -3.82 -5.65
N LYS A 95 0.13 -3.24 -5.46
CA LYS A 95 -0.28 -2.61 -4.20
C LYS A 95 -1.46 -3.37 -3.61
N VAL A 96 -1.30 -3.92 -2.42
CA VAL A 96 -2.42 -4.54 -1.69
C VAL A 96 -3.32 -3.43 -1.15
N LEU A 97 -4.63 -3.57 -1.40
CA LEU A 97 -5.63 -2.66 -0.84
C LEU A 97 -6.18 -3.26 0.45
N CYS A 98 -6.10 -2.48 1.52
CA CYS A 98 -6.51 -2.90 2.86
C CYS A 98 -7.53 -1.95 3.47
N VAL A 99 -8.23 -2.45 4.48
CA VAL A 99 -9.09 -1.66 5.36
C VAL A 99 -8.67 -1.88 6.81
N PRO A 100 -8.88 -0.87 7.70
CA PRO A 100 -8.56 -1.03 9.11
C PRO A 100 -9.49 -2.02 9.81
N LEU A 101 -8.95 -2.77 10.76
CA LEU A 101 -9.75 -3.64 11.64
C LEU A 101 -10.22 -2.92 12.91
N THR A 102 -9.93 -1.64 13.06
CA THR A 102 -10.17 -0.85 14.27
C THR A 102 -11.52 -0.14 14.31
N GLY A 103 -12.49 -0.60 13.52
CA GLY A 103 -13.84 -0.03 13.54
C GLY A 103 -13.97 1.30 12.81
N ASP A 104 -13.31 1.44 11.68
CA ASP A 104 -13.43 2.63 10.83
C ASP A 104 -14.88 2.83 10.39
N PRO A 105 -15.49 4.02 10.60
CA PRO A 105 -16.90 4.26 10.31
C PRO A 105 -17.25 4.17 8.83
N GLU A 106 -16.30 4.38 7.95
CA GLU A 106 -16.50 4.31 6.50
C GLU A 106 -16.19 2.91 5.95
N TRP A 107 -15.16 2.24 6.47
CA TRP A 107 -14.60 1.02 5.87
C TRP A 107 -14.74 -0.24 6.70
N GLY A 108 -15.31 -0.17 7.91
CA GLY A 108 -15.41 -1.31 8.83
C GLY A 108 -16.20 -2.50 8.32
N GLU A 109 -17.06 -2.30 7.31
CA GLU A 109 -17.89 -3.36 6.71
C GLU A 109 -17.40 -3.77 5.31
N ALA A 110 -16.26 -3.29 4.86
CA ALA A 110 -15.70 -3.67 3.57
C ALA A 110 -14.81 -4.92 3.73
N HIS A 111 -15.08 -5.97 2.95
CA HIS A 111 -14.40 -7.27 3.05
C HIS A 111 -13.85 -7.77 1.71
N ASP A 112 -14.22 -7.13 0.59
CA ASP A 112 -13.74 -7.48 -0.74
C ASP A 112 -13.72 -6.24 -1.63
N ILE A 113 -13.07 -6.33 -2.76
CA ILE A 113 -12.96 -5.24 -3.73
C ILE A 113 -14.33 -4.74 -4.21
N ALA A 114 -15.31 -5.63 -4.26
CA ALA A 114 -16.68 -5.28 -4.65
C ALA A 114 -17.36 -4.30 -3.67
N ASP A 115 -16.85 -4.18 -2.45
CA ASP A 115 -17.37 -3.27 -1.43
C ASP A 115 -16.85 -1.84 -1.58
N VAL A 116 -15.94 -1.61 -2.53
CA VAL A 116 -15.35 -0.29 -2.80
C VAL A 116 -16.04 0.34 -4.01
N ARG A 117 -16.41 1.60 -3.90
CA ARG A 117 -17.01 2.34 -5.01
C ARG A 117 -16.08 2.33 -6.22
N PRO A 118 -16.58 2.00 -7.43
CA PRO A 118 -15.74 2.05 -8.64
C PRO A 118 -15.03 3.39 -8.85
N ALA A 119 -15.68 4.50 -8.52
CA ALA A 119 -15.08 5.83 -8.66
C ALA A 119 -13.82 6.01 -7.79
N LEU A 120 -13.76 5.39 -6.60
CA LEU A 120 -12.57 5.45 -5.75
C LEU A 120 -11.45 4.57 -6.31
N LEU A 121 -11.79 3.39 -6.83
CA LEU A 121 -10.81 2.53 -7.50
C LEU A 121 -10.21 3.21 -8.72
N ASP A 122 -11.03 3.93 -9.50
CA ASP A 122 -10.58 4.72 -10.64
C ASP A 122 -9.66 5.86 -10.21
N GLU A 123 -10.00 6.54 -9.10
CA GLU A 123 -9.18 7.62 -8.53
C GLU A 123 -7.80 7.12 -8.11
N ILE A 124 -7.76 5.99 -7.42
CA ILE A 124 -6.49 5.37 -7.00
C ILE A 124 -5.66 4.97 -8.21
N GLY A 125 -6.27 4.30 -9.19
CA GLY A 125 -5.59 3.92 -10.42
C GLY A 125 -5.06 5.13 -11.20
N HIS A 126 -5.83 6.19 -11.29
CA HIS A 126 -5.42 7.43 -11.93
C HIS A 126 -4.24 8.09 -11.20
N PHE A 127 -4.26 8.09 -9.87
CA PHE A 127 -3.13 8.61 -9.09
C PHE A 127 -1.82 7.90 -9.46
N PHE A 128 -1.80 6.57 -9.46
CA PHE A 128 -0.59 5.82 -9.79
C PHE A 128 -0.19 5.91 -11.26
N ASP A 129 -1.14 6.17 -12.15
CA ASP A 129 -0.85 6.38 -13.56
C ASP A 129 -0.06 7.68 -13.80
N ILE A 130 -0.33 8.73 -13.04
CA ILE A 130 0.22 10.07 -13.32
C ILE A 130 1.15 10.64 -12.26
N TYR A 131 1.26 10.04 -11.06
CA TYR A 131 1.96 10.68 -9.94
C TYR A 131 3.45 10.95 -10.21
N LYS A 132 4.09 10.20 -11.12
CA LYS A 132 5.49 10.38 -11.53
C LYS A 132 5.66 11.04 -12.89
N ASP A 133 4.59 11.49 -13.55
CA ASP A 133 4.63 11.95 -14.96
C ASP A 133 5.65 13.05 -15.22
N LEU A 134 5.89 13.91 -14.26
CA LEU A 134 6.82 15.04 -14.39
C LEU A 134 8.24 14.69 -13.92
N GLU A 135 8.50 13.46 -13.52
CA GLU A 135 9.81 12.98 -13.07
C GLU A 135 10.58 12.34 -14.22
N HIS A 136 11.87 12.67 -14.33
CA HIS A 136 12.73 12.10 -15.37
C HIS A 136 13.02 10.63 -15.13
N GLY A 137 12.86 9.81 -16.19
CA GLY A 137 13.15 8.40 -16.14
C GLY A 137 12.09 7.54 -15.45
N ALA A 138 11.00 8.16 -15.01
CA ALA A 138 9.88 7.42 -14.45
C ALA A 138 9.03 6.81 -15.55
N ASP A 139 8.63 5.57 -15.39
CA ASP A 139 7.77 4.85 -16.31
C ASP A 139 6.84 3.96 -15.48
N THR A 140 5.53 4.20 -15.55
CA THR A 140 4.54 3.41 -14.86
C THR A 140 3.52 2.86 -15.83
N VAL A 141 3.18 1.57 -15.67
CA VAL A 141 2.11 0.92 -16.41
C VAL A 141 1.11 0.39 -15.40
N VAL A 142 -0.11 0.90 -15.45
CA VAL A 142 -1.18 0.43 -14.57
C VAL A 142 -1.93 -0.71 -15.23
N GLY A 143 -2.22 -1.75 -14.44
CA GLY A 143 -3.06 -2.86 -14.86
C GLY A 143 -4.49 -2.65 -14.40
N GLY A 144 -5.00 -3.55 -13.59
CA GLY A 144 -6.36 -3.45 -13.06
C GLY A 144 -6.40 -3.85 -11.60
N TRP A 145 -7.62 -4.09 -11.15
CA TRP A 145 -7.87 -4.53 -9.78
C TRP A 145 -8.13 -6.02 -9.74
N HIS A 146 -7.62 -6.67 -8.71
CA HIS A 146 -7.89 -8.06 -8.36
C HIS A 146 -8.62 -8.12 -7.03
N ASP A 147 -9.27 -9.24 -6.77
CA ASP A 147 -10.10 -9.45 -5.59
C ASP A 147 -9.30 -9.81 -4.34
N ARG A 148 -10.02 -10.01 -3.22
CA ARG A 148 -9.44 -10.42 -1.96
C ARG A 148 -8.67 -11.74 -2.04
N ALA A 149 -9.16 -12.73 -2.79
CA ALA A 149 -8.48 -14.01 -2.92
C ALA A 149 -7.08 -13.85 -3.49
N TYR A 150 -6.92 -12.98 -4.47
CA TYR A 150 -5.61 -12.64 -5.03
C TYR A 150 -4.71 -11.93 -3.99
N ALA A 151 -5.31 -11.02 -3.21
CA ALA A 151 -4.57 -10.33 -2.14
C ALA A 151 -4.04 -11.31 -1.08
N ASP A 152 -4.85 -12.29 -0.69
CA ASP A 152 -4.44 -13.32 0.26
C ASP A 152 -3.24 -14.13 -0.26
N GLU A 153 -3.21 -14.43 -1.56
CA GLU A 153 -2.08 -15.12 -2.21
C GLU A 153 -0.80 -14.27 -2.19
N VAL A 154 -0.91 -12.99 -2.53
CA VAL A 154 0.22 -12.05 -2.52
C VAL A 154 0.83 -11.95 -1.12
N ILE A 155 0.00 -11.84 -0.10
CA ILE A 155 0.44 -11.73 1.29
C ILE A 155 1.06 -13.04 1.78
N ALA A 156 0.46 -14.19 1.46
CA ALA A 156 1.00 -15.49 1.84
C ALA A 156 2.40 -15.70 1.24
N GLU A 157 2.58 -15.34 -0.02
CA GLU A 157 3.89 -15.40 -0.70
C GLU A 157 4.90 -14.46 -0.03
N GLY A 158 4.48 -13.23 0.29
CA GLY A 158 5.34 -12.25 0.96
C GLY A 158 5.76 -12.68 2.36
N ARG A 159 4.87 -13.26 3.14
CA ARG A 159 5.16 -13.79 4.47
C ARG A 159 6.10 -14.99 4.41
N ALA A 160 5.87 -15.89 3.46
CA ALA A 160 6.76 -17.04 3.26
C ALA A 160 8.18 -16.62 2.90
N ALA A 161 8.32 -15.63 2.01
CA ALA A 161 9.61 -15.06 1.63
C ALA A 161 10.32 -14.41 2.83
N PHE A 162 9.60 -13.69 3.66
CA PHE A 162 10.14 -13.06 4.86
C PHE A 162 10.63 -14.12 5.85
N THR A 163 9.85 -15.16 6.10
CA THR A 163 10.22 -16.24 7.01
C THR A 163 11.47 -16.98 6.51
N ALA A 164 11.56 -17.25 5.22
CA ALA A 164 12.72 -17.90 4.61
C ALA A 164 14.00 -17.06 4.73
N ALA A 165 13.88 -15.74 4.60
CA ALA A 165 15.01 -14.81 4.72
C ALA A 165 15.46 -14.61 6.17
N SER A 166 14.56 -14.82 7.14
CA SER A 166 14.81 -14.63 8.57
C SER A 166 15.30 -15.91 9.27
N GLY A 167 15.24 -17.04 8.56
CA GLY A 167 15.63 -18.36 9.07
C GLY A 167 17.11 -18.66 9.00
#